data_ec92ea65bc39f5a200a0c8846664a0dd
#
_entry.id   ec92ea65bc39f5a200a0c8846664a0dd
#
_cell.length_a   1.000
_cell.length_b   1.000
_cell.length_c   1.000
_cell.angle_alpha   90.00
_cell.angle_beta   90.00
_cell.angle_gamma   90.00
#
_symmetry.space_group_name_H-M   'P 1'
#
loop_
_entity.id
_entity.type
_entity.pdbx_description
1 polymer ?
#
loop_
_entity_poly.entity_id
_entity_poly.type
_entity_poly.pdbx_seq_one_letter_code
_entity_poly.pdbx_strand_id
1 'polypeptide(L)'
;GVFLRPLNWAVFRVAATSASFPPRSIPLATFCTLLPGCYIASLGLNPRKKLLTAAGTCTFVMSLLYIVMMFAAPAINPTAEYVHANLSFSSLIPNFNVTYFTSLSILVFAVGGCEKISPYVNKVENPSKGFPRGMIALAVMVVTCAILGTLAMSRMFDPAIINASAESFNAYVANSSYWAFQKLGQYYHVGDLFMIIYALCNVISQLAVLILSIDAPLRMLLDNEHTKQFIPQALHKVNAHGVHSNGIKMVAVLSGSIILAQSFVPGAAAVLRQLTKLNSVCMPMRYLWVFAAYIALDRKSTRLNSSHVALSRM
;
A
#
# COMPACT_ATOMS: atom_id res chain seq x y z
N GLY A 1 1.60 11.13 2.02
CA GLY A 1 0.52 11.54 2.96
C GLY A 1 -0.42 10.41 3.35
N VAL A 2 -0.95 9.64 2.41
CA VAL A 2 -1.87 8.51 2.70
C VAL A 2 -1.11 7.31 3.29
N PHE A 3 0.12 7.07 2.88
CA PHE A 3 0.94 5.95 3.39
C PHE A 3 1.47 6.15 4.83
N LEU A 4 1.58 7.38 5.29
CA LEU A 4 2.11 7.67 6.63
C LEU A 4 1.01 7.85 7.69
N ARG A 5 -0.25 8.04 7.28
CA ARG A 5 -1.38 8.17 8.21
C ARG A 5 -1.62 6.94 9.09
N PRO A 6 -1.62 5.69 8.56
CA PRO A 6 -1.81 4.52 9.42
C PRO A 6 -0.67 4.33 10.42
N LEU A 7 0.57 4.65 10.06
CA LEU A 7 1.70 4.58 10.98
C LEU A 7 1.52 5.55 12.15
N ASN A 8 1.12 6.80 11.85
CA ASN A 8 0.84 7.80 12.88
C ASN A 8 -0.28 7.35 13.80
N TRP A 9 -1.35 6.75 13.29
CA TRP A 9 -2.47 6.29 14.09
C TRP A 9 -2.15 5.06 14.92
N ALA A 10 -1.42 4.08 14.39
CA ALA A 10 -1.08 2.86 15.12
C ALA A 10 -0.18 3.16 16.32
N VAL A 11 0.90 3.92 16.11
CA VAL A 11 1.85 4.29 17.17
C VAL A 11 1.19 5.18 18.22
N PHE A 12 0.34 6.13 17.80
CA PHE A 12 -0.25 7.10 18.73
C PHE A 12 -1.52 6.61 19.42
N ARG A 13 -2.31 5.72 18.84
CA ARG A 13 -3.51 5.21 19.48
C ARG A 13 -3.22 4.19 20.59
N VAL A 14 -2.18 3.38 20.45
CA VAL A 14 -1.70 2.52 21.54
C VAL A 14 -1.18 3.36 22.71
N ALA A 15 -0.65 4.56 22.43
CA ALA A 15 -0.17 5.50 23.46
C ALA A 15 -1.24 6.49 23.97
N ALA A 16 -2.35 6.68 23.25
CA ALA A 16 -3.25 7.82 23.42
C ALA A 16 -4.69 7.48 23.82
N THR A 17 -4.90 6.54 24.71
CA THR A 17 -6.24 6.31 25.29
C THR A 17 -6.78 7.50 26.12
N SER A 18 -6.05 8.61 26.23
CA SER A 18 -6.49 9.78 27.00
C SER A 18 -5.89 11.15 26.65
N ALA A 19 -5.10 11.30 25.61
CA ALA A 19 -4.48 12.58 25.29
C ALA A 19 -4.81 13.08 23.88
N SER A 20 -5.43 14.22 23.75
CA SER A 20 -5.55 14.97 22.50
C SER A 20 -4.17 15.51 22.10
N PHE A 21 -3.53 14.85 21.13
CA PHE A 21 -2.27 15.34 20.59
C PHE A 21 -2.47 16.64 19.81
N PRO A 22 -1.65 17.66 20.04
CA PRO A 22 -1.70 18.87 19.24
C PRO A 22 -1.42 18.54 17.75
N PRO A 23 -2.06 19.25 16.81
CA PRO A 23 -1.95 18.95 15.37
C PRO A 23 -0.51 18.97 14.83
N ARG A 24 0.42 19.63 15.53
CA ARG A 24 1.85 19.68 15.19
C ARG A 24 2.63 18.42 15.56
N SER A 25 2.14 17.60 16.48
CA SER A 25 2.86 16.38 16.93
C SER A 25 2.82 15.27 15.88
N ILE A 26 1.80 15.20 15.04
CA ILE A 26 1.67 14.16 14.00
C ILE A 26 2.79 14.24 12.94
N PRO A 27 3.09 15.41 12.33
CA PRO A 27 4.22 15.53 11.41
C PRO A 27 5.57 15.25 12.06
N LEU A 28 5.77 15.69 13.32
CA LEU A 28 7.00 15.41 14.06
C LEU A 28 7.19 13.92 14.27
N ALA A 29 6.17 13.19 14.69
CA ALA A 29 6.24 11.74 14.83
C ALA A 29 6.51 11.05 13.48
N THR A 30 5.91 11.53 12.39
CA THR A 30 6.18 11.04 11.04
C THR A 30 7.63 11.26 10.65
N PHE A 31 8.19 12.41 10.98
CA PHE A 31 9.62 12.69 10.76
C PHE A 31 10.51 11.76 11.57
N CYS A 32 10.19 11.53 12.86
CA CYS A 32 10.90 10.58 13.71
C CYS A 32 10.84 9.14 13.19
N THR A 33 9.80 8.73 12.46
CA THR A 33 9.74 7.39 11.87
C THR A 33 10.44 7.31 10.51
N LEU A 34 10.56 8.43 9.78
CA LEU A 34 11.29 8.50 8.51
C LEU A 34 12.78 8.19 8.70
N LEU A 35 13.41 8.72 9.74
CA LEU A 35 14.84 8.57 9.97
C LEU A 35 15.27 7.10 10.17
N PRO A 36 14.64 6.32 11.09
CA PRO A 36 14.90 4.88 11.20
C PRO A 36 14.62 4.13 9.91
N GLY A 37 13.55 4.50 9.18
CA GLY A 37 13.23 3.92 7.88
C GLY A 37 14.35 4.10 6.86
N CYS A 38 14.90 5.30 6.74
CA CYS A 38 16.05 5.60 5.90
C CYS A 38 17.32 4.86 6.36
N TYR A 39 17.55 4.77 7.66
CA TYR A 39 18.67 4.00 8.22
C TYR A 39 18.57 2.52 7.84
N ILE A 40 17.43 1.87 8.10
CA ILE A 40 17.20 0.46 7.72
C ILE A 40 17.31 0.27 6.21
N ALA A 41 16.81 1.21 5.39
CA ALA A 41 16.99 1.19 3.96
C ALA A 41 18.46 1.19 3.53
N SER A 42 19.35 1.80 4.31
CA SER A 42 20.80 1.86 4.05
C SER A 42 21.57 0.59 4.44
N LEU A 43 20.99 -0.31 5.26
CA LEU A 43 21.65 -1.53 5.76
C LEU A 43 21.75 -2.65 4.72
N GLY A 44 21.16 -2.50 3.55
CA GLY A 44 21.26 -3.49 2.47
C GLY A 44 20.09 -4.48 2.39
N LEU A 45 20.26 -5.52 1.56
CA LEU A 45 19.15 -6.42 1.20
C LEU A 45 18.78 -7.43 2.29
N ASN A 46 19.76 -7.96 3.04
CA ASN A 46 19.51 -9.05 3.98
C ASN A 46 18.57 -8.68 5.13
N PRO A 47 18.80 -7.59 5.90
CA PRO A 47 17.85 -7.19 6.94
C PRO A 47 16.51 -6.75 6.37
N ARG A 48 16.50 -6.12 5.18
CA ARG A 48 15.26 -5.74 4.50
C ARG A 48 14.43 -6.95 4.08
N LYS A 49 15.04 -8.02 3.55
CA LYS A 49 14.35 -9.25 3.17
C LYS A 49 13.61 -9.86 4.36
N LYS A 50 14.25 -9.94 5.52
CA LYS A 50 13.61 -10.44 6.75
C LYS A 50 12.42 -9.59 7.17
N LEU A 51 12.58 -8.27 7.17
CA LEU A 51 11.51 -7.33 7.54
C LEU A 51 10.35 -7.37 6.55
N LEU A 52 10.62 -7.40 5.24
CA LEU A 52 9.59 -7.48 4.19
C LEU A 52 8.82 -8.81 4.28
N THR A 53 9.52 -9.92 4.54
CA THR A 53 8.88 -11.22 4.72
C THR A 53 8.00 -11.22 5.97
N ALA A 54 8.50 -10.73 7.11
CA ALA A 54 7.71 -10.62 8.33
C ALA A 54 6.47 -9.72 8.14
N ALA A 55 6.64 -8.57 7.48
CA ALA A 55 5.55 -7.65 7.18
C ALA A 55 4.47 -8.29 6.30
N GLY A 56 4.88 -8.95 5.22
CA GLY A 56 3.96 -9.65 4.31
C GLY A 56 3.21 -10.78 5.01
N THR A 57 3.92 -11.56 5.82
CA THR A 57 3.31 -12.65 6.60
C THR A 57 2.32 -12.10 7.64
N CYS A 58 2.71 -11.08 8.40
CA CYS A 58 1.82 -10.44 9.38
C CYS A 58 0.54 -9.90 8.72
N THR A 59 0.67 -9.16 7.61
CA THR A 59 -0.49 -8.60 6.90
C THR A 59 -1.40 -9.70 6.36
N PHE A 60 -0.83 -10.73 5.77
CA PHE A 60 -1.61 -11.85 5.21
C PHE A 60 -2.33 -12.63 6.30
N VAL A 61 -1.63 -13.00 7.37
CA VAL A 61 -2.20 -13.75 8.51
C VAL A 61 -3.32 -12.95 9.16
N MET A 62 -3.13 -11.65 9.40
CA MET A 62 -4.18 -10.81 9.99
C MET A 62 -5.40 -10.66 9.07
N SER A 63 -5.20 -10.53 7.76
CA SER A 63 -6.31 -10.48 6.80
C SER A 63 -7.09 -11.79 6.77
N LEU A 64 -6.40 -12.91 6.74
CA LEU A 64 -7.02 -14.24 6.75
C LEU A 64 -7.76 -14.49 8.06
N LEU A 65 -7.12 -14.19 9.20
CA LEU A 65 -7.72 -14.29 10.53
C LEU A 65 -9.00 -13.46 10.60
N TYR A 66 -8.98 -12.21 10.15
CA TYR A 66 -10.15 -11.35 10.13
C TYR A 66 -11.30 -11.97 9.34
N ILE A 67 -11.03 -12.44 8.11
CA ILE A 67 -12.03 -13.03 7.24
C ILE A 67 -12.63 -14.28 7.90
N VAL A 68 -11.80 -15.22 8.32
CA VAL A 68 -12.27 -16.49 8.92
C VAL A 68 -13.07 -16.23 10.18
N MET A 69 -12.57 -15.41 11.09
CA MET A 69 -13.23 -15.10 12.35
C MET A 69 -14.53 -14.33 12.12
N MET A 70 -14.59 -13.42 11.17
CA MET A 70 -15.82 -12.68 10.89
C MET A 70 -16.94 -13.58 10.34
N PHE A 71 -16.61 -14.54 9.49
CA PHE A 71 -17.58 -15.52 9.01
C PHE A 71 -18.00 -16.52 10.09
N ALA A 72 -17.13 -16.83 11.05
CA ALA A 72 -17.45 -17.69 12.19
C ALA A 72 -18.19 -16.95 13.33
N ALA A 73 -18.09 -15.62 13.42
CA ALA A 73 -18.65 -14.82 14.49
C ALA A 73 -20.17 -15.06 14.73
N PRO A 74 -21.04 -15.15 13.71
CA PRO A 74 -22.47 -15.40 13.94
C PRO A 74 -22.79 -16.75 14.56
N ALA A 75 -21.91 -17.75 14.35
CA ALA A 75 -22.08 -19.07 14.98
C ALA A 75 -21.66 -19.06 16.45
N ILE A 76 -20.73 -18.20 16.83
CA ILE A 76 -20.19 -18.12 18.20
C ILE A 76 -20.99 -17.12 19.05
N ASN A 77 -21.39 -16.00 18.48
CA ASN A 77 -22.17 -14.98 19.17
C ASN A 77 -23.37 -14.55 18.30
N PRO A 78 -24.45 -15.34 18.28
CA PRO A 78 -25.64 -15.04 17.48
C PRO A 78 -26.44 -13.83 17.99
N THR A 79 -26.20 -13.39 19.23
CA THR A 79 -26.88 -12.24 19.85
C THR A 79 -26.26 -10.89 19.52
N ALA A 80 -25.09 -10.89 18.88
CA ALA A 80 -24.44 -9.65 18.47
C ALA A 80 -25.16 -9.00 17.27
N GLU A 81 -25.13 -7.68 17.22
CA GLU A 81 -25.69 -6.93 16.11
C GLU A 81 -24.80 -7.05 14.86
N TYR A 82 -25.30 -7.74 13.85
CA TYR A 82 -24.67 -7.81 12.52
C TYR A 82 -25.48 -7.00 11.52
N VAL A 83 -24.79 -6.24 10.68
CA VAL A 83 -25.42 -5.56 9.56
C VAL A 83 -25.80 -6.58 8.50
N HIS A 84 -27.05 -6.59 8.10
CA HIS A 84 -27.53 -7.42 6.99
C HIS A 84 -27.26 -6.69 5.68
N ALA A 85 -26.14 -7.04 5.03
CA ALA A 85 -25.84 -6.51 3.71
C ALA A 85 -26.88 -7.00 2.69
N ASN A 86 -27.51 -6.07 1.98
CA ASN A 86 -28.43 -6.41 0.90
C ASN A 86 -27.61 -6.83 -0.34
N LEU A 87 -27.40 -8.14 -0.49
CA LEU A 87 -26.64 -8.74 -1.62
C LEU A 87 -27.55 -9.05 -2.83
N SER A 88 -28.58 -8.22 -3.06
CA SER A 88 -29.38 -8.32 -4.27
C SER A 88 -28.52 -8.06 -5.51
N PHE A 89 -28.80 -8.75 -6.62
CA PHE A 89 -28.07 -8.55 -7.88
C PHE A 89 -28.12 -7.08 -8.34
N SER A 90 -29.24 -6.41 -8.10
CA SER A 90 -29.40 -4.97 -8.41
C SER A 90 -28.48 -4.07 -7.59
N SER A 91 -28.16 -4.46 -6.34
CA SER A 91 -27.24 -3.69 -5.48
C SER A 91 -25.76 -3.91 -5.84
N LEU A 92 -25.43 -4.96 -6.58
CA LEU A 92 -24.08 -5.24 -7.05
C LEU A 92 -23.74 -4.49 -8.36
N ILE A 93 -24.75 -3.98 -9.07
CA ILE A 93 -24.53 -3.19 -10.28
C ILE A 93 -24.20 -1.74 -9.87
N PRO A 94 -22.99 -1.24 -10.17
CA PRO A 94 -22.63 0.12 -9.81
C PRO A 94 -23.38 1.15 -10.67
N ASN A 95 -23.71 2.28 -10.07
CA ASN A 95 -24.17 3.45 -10.81
C ASN A 95 -22.97 4.10 -11.50
N PHE A 96 -22.86 3.97 -12.81
CA PHE A 96 -21.76 4.54 -13.61
C PHE A 96 -21.90 6.06 -13.72
N ASN A 97 -21.43 6.75 -12.69
CA ASN A 97 -21.35 8.21 -12.63
C ASN A 97 -19.91 8.68 -12.37
N VAL A 98 -19.66 9.98 -12.41
CA VAL A 98 -18.32 10.56 -12.18
C VAL A 98 -17.79 10.17 -10.80
N THR A 99 -18.63 10.10 -9.78
CA THR A 99 -18.26 9.69 -8.43
C THR A 99 -17.78 8.25 -8.38
N TYR A 100 -18.43 7.34 -9.14
CA TYR A 100 -17.97 5.96 -9.27
C TYR A 100 -16.56 5.87 -9.87
N PHE A 101 -16.29 6.58 -10.97
CA PHE A 101 -14.97 6.56 -11.61
C PHE A 101 -13.89 7.18 -10.71
N THR A 102 -14.22 8.22 -9.95
CA THR A 102 -13.30 8.81 -8.97
C THR A 102 -12.99 7.82 -7.85
N SER A 103 -13.98 7.10 -7.34
CA SER A 103 -13.80 6.06 -6.33
C SER A 103 -13.02 4.87 -6.87
N LEU A 104 -13.26 4.47 -8.12
CA LEU A 104 -12.52 3.41 -8.79
C LEU A 104 -11.02 3.74 -8.89
N SER A 105 -10.65 4.99 -9.14
CA SER A 105 -9.24 5.41 -9.17
C SER A 105 -8.55 5.20 -7.82
N ILE A 106 -9.27 5.43 -6.71
CA ILE A 106 -8.76 5.18 -5.35
C ILE A 106 -8.56 3.67 -5.11
N LEU A 107 -9.48 2.83 -5.60
CA LEU A 107 -9.34 1.37 -5.52
C LEU A 107 -8.14 0.87 -6.33
N VAL A 108 -7.96 1.34 -7.56
CA VAL A 108 -6.78 1.03 -8.38
C VAL A 108 -5.49 1.46 -7.66
N PHE A 109 -5.49 2.63 -7.04
CA PHE A 109 -4.36 3.10 -6.23
C PHE A 109 -4.10 2.20 -5.02
N ALA A 110 -5.13 1.71 -4.34
CA ALA A 110 -5.00 0.85 -3.16
C ALA A 110 -4.46 -0.54 -3.51
N VAL A 111 -4.84 -1.10 -4.66
CA VAL A 111 -4.40 -2.43 -5.13
C VAL A 111 -3.06 -2.35 -5.86
N GLY A 112 -2.70 -1.18 -6.40
CA GLY A 112 -1.47 -0.95 -7.12
C GLY A 112 -0.21 -0.99 -6.23
N GLY A 113 0.96 -1.06 -6.87
CA GLY A 113 2.26 -1.02 -6.17
C GLY A 113 3.13 -2.26 -6.40
N CYS A 114 2.62 -3.27 -7.09
CA CYS A 114 3.39 -4.46 -7.45
C CYS A 114 4.58 -4.11 -8.36
N GLU A 115 4.51 -3.02 -9.11
CA GLU A 115 5.60 -2.51 -9.95
C GLU A 115 6.85 -2.12 -9.13
N LYS A 116 6.70 -1.82 -7.84
CA LYS A 116 7.84 -1.53 -6.94
C LYS A 116 8.77 -2.71 -6.74
N ILE A 117 8.34 -3.92 -7.09
CA ILE A 117 9.15 -5.14 -7.00
C ILE A 117 10.01 -5.32 -8.27
N SER A 118 9.68 -4.66 -9.38
CA SER A 118 10.38 -4.80 -10.66
C SER A 118 11.91 -4.60 -10.59
N PRO A 119 12.48 -3.67 -9.81
CA PRO A 119 13.94 -3.52 -9.70
C PRO A 119 14.65 -4.72 -9.05
N TYR A 120 13.88 -5.63 -8.43
CA TYR A 120 14.44 -6.80 -7.74
C TYR A 120 14.29 -8.10 -8.54
N VAL A 121 13.73 -8.06 -9.75
CA VAL A 121 13.50 -9.24 -10.60
C VAL A 121 14.78 -10.06 -10.78
N ASN A 122 15.90 -9.40 -11.08
CA ASN A 122 17.20 -10.06 -11.30
C ASN A 122 17.80 -10.68 -10.03
N LYS A 123 17.18 -10.49 -8.85
CA LYS A 123 17.61 -11.05 -7.57
C LYS A 123 16.78 -12.27 -7.14
N VAL A 124 15.82 -12.65 -7.97
CA VAL A 124 14.99 -13.85 -7.78
C VAL A 124 15.67 -15.05 -8.44
N GLU A 125 15.67 -16.18 -7.78
CA GLU A 125 16.10 -17.44 -8.41
C GLU A 125 15.17 -17.77 -9.57
N ASN A 126 15.74 -18.06 -10.75
CA ASN A 126 15.00 -18.30 -11.99
C ASN A 126 13.95 -17.22 -12.29
N PRO A 127 14.34 -15.98 -12.59
CA PRO A 127 13.43 -14.83 -12.75
C PRO A 127 12.31 -15.08 -13.75
N SER A 128 12.60 -15.80 -14.84
CA SER A 128 11.63 -16.10 -15.91
C SER A 128 10.48 -16.99 -15.47
N LYS A 129 10.65 -17.82 -14.44
CA LYS A 129 9.61 -18.71 -13.91
C LYS A 129 9.12 -18.26 -12.53
N GLY A 130 10.03 -17.87 -11.66
CA GLY A 130 9.73 -17.51 -10.28
C GLY A 130 8.93 -16.23 -10.16
N PHE A 131 9.32 -15.18 -10.90
CA PHE A 131 8.65 -13.89 -10.83
C PHE A 131 7.19 -13.95 -11.34
N PRO A 132 6.85 -14.48 -12.53
CA PRO A 132 5.48 -14.60 -12.97
C PRO A 132 4.58 -15.42 -12.03
N ARG A 133 5.10 -16.54 -11.49
CA ARG A 133 4.36 -17.35 -10.51
C ARG A 133 4.05 -16.57 -9.24
N GLY A 134 5.03 -15.82 -8.73
CA GLY A 134 4.83 -14.94 -7.57
C GLY A 134 3.78 -13.86 -7.82
N MET A 135 3.77 -13.27 -9.03
CA MET A 135 2.79 -12.25 -9.42
C MET A 135 1.37 -12.82 -9.54
N ILE A 136 1.22 -14.01 -10.11
CA ILE A 136 -0.09 -14.69 -10.19
C ILE A 136 -0.60 -15.03 -8.78
N ALA A 137 0.26 -15.60 -7.93
CA ALA A 137 -0.11 -15.90 -6.55
C ALA A 137 -0.54 -14.64 -5.78
N LEU A 138 0.19 -13.54 -5.95
CA LEU A 138 -0.13 -12.24 -5.36
C LEU A 138 -1.50 -11.73 -5.87
N ALA A 139 -1.75 -11.81 -7.18
CA ALA A 139 -3.01 -11.36 -7.76
C ALA A 139 -4.21 -12.15 -7.21
N VAL A 140 -4.11 -13.48 -7.17
CA VAL A 140 -5.14 -14.36 -6.60
C VAL A 140 -5.38 -14.02 -5.12
N MET A 141 -4.31 -13.89 -4.34
CA MET A 141 -4.39 -13.53 -2.93
C MET A 141 -5.09 -12.18 -2.71
N VAL A 142 -4.68 -11.15 -3.46
CA VAL A 142 -5.25 -9.79 -3.34
C VAL A 142 -6.72 -9.78 -3.71
N VAL A 143 -7.11 -10.41 -4.82
CA VAL A 143 -8.52 -10.49 -5.25
C VAL A 143 -9.36 -11.22 -4.22
N THR A 144 -8.89 -12.37 -3.73
CA THR A 144 -9.60 -13.16 -2.72
C THR A 144 -9.77 -12.38 -1.41
N CYS A 145 -8.71 -11.77 -0.91
CA CYS A 145 -8.75 -10.96 0.30
C CYS A 145 -9.62 -9.71 0.13
N ALA A 146 -9.62 -9.08 -1.05
CA ALA A 146 -10.45 -7.92 -1.32
C ALA A 146 -11.94 -8.29 -1.32
N ILE A 147 -12.33 -9.35 -2.01
CA ILE A 147 -13.74 -9.79 -2.07
C ILE A 147 -14.21 -10.24 -0.69
N LEU A 148 -13.54 -11.20 -0.08
CA LEU A 148 -13.96 -11.78 1.20
C LEU A 148 -13.83 -10.76 2.34
N GLY A 149 -12.80 -9.91 2.33
CA GLY A 149 -12.62 -8.84 3.30
C GLY A 149 -13.72 -7.79 3.21
N THR A 150 -14.12 -7.39 2.00
CA THR A 150 -15.23 -6.45 1.80
C THR A 150 -16.56 -7.06 2.27
N LEU A 151 -16.82 -8.31 1.96
CA LEU A 151 -18.00 -9.03 2.45
C LEU A 151 -18.00 -9.15 3.99
N ALA A 152 -16.86 -9.41 4.60
CA ALA A 152 -16.71 -9.45 6.04
C ALA A 152 -16.97 -8.07 6.67
N MET A 153 -16.43 -7.00 6.10
CA MET A 153 -16.63 -5.63 6.58
C MET A 153 -18.07 -5.15 6.42
N SER A 154 -18.77 -5.54 5.35
CA SER A 154 -20.15 -5.15 5.11
C SER A 154 -21.12 -5.67 6.17
N ARG A 155 -20.74 -6.71 6.91
CA ARG A 155 -21.51 -7.25 8.04
C ARG A 155 -21.28 -6.48 9.35
N MET A 156 -20.27 -5.62 9.41
CA MET A 156 -19.93 -4.85 10.61
C MET A 156 -20.35 -3.39 10.55
N PHE A 157 -20.37 -2.81 9.36
CA PHE A 157 -20.53 -1.37 9.18
C PHE A 157 -21.72 -1.07 8.28
N ASP A 158 -22.63 -0.24 8.78
CA ASP A 158 -23.79 0.22 8.02
C ASP A 158 -23.38 1.32 7.04
N PRO A 159 -23.59 1.13 5.72
CA PRO A 159 -23.30 2.14 4.71
C PRO A 159 -24.06 3.46 4.95
N ALA A 160 -25.24 3.42 5.53
CA ALA A 160 -26.03 4.63 5.84
C ALA A 160 -25.32 5.52 6.86
N ILE A 161 -24.73 4.91 7.90
CA ILE A 161 -23.99 5.65 8.93
C ILE A 161 -22.66 6.18 8.36
N ILE A 162 -21.97 5.38 7.53
CA ILE A 162 -20.71 5.81 6.92
C ILE A 162 -20.91 7.01 6.01
N ASN A 163 -21.96 6.99 5.21
CA ASN A 163 -22.24 8.03 4.21
C ASN A 163 -23.09 9.20 4.74
N ALA A 164 -23.41 9.22 6.04
CA ALA A 164 -24.23 10.28 6.65
C ALA A 164 -23.57 11.66 6.54
N SER A 165 -22.25 11.74 6.56
CA SER A 165 -21.49 12.97 6.38
C SER A 165 -20.13 12.74 5.75
N ALA A 166 -19.53 13.78 5.15
CA ALA A 166 -18.16 13.71 4.64
C ALA A 166 -17.13 13.44 5.76
N GLU A 167 -17.43 13.86 6.98
CA GLU A 167 -16.59 13.60 8.15
C GLU A 167 -16.65 12.12 8.56
N SER A 168 -17.85 11.52 8.64
CA SER A 168 -18.05 10.10 8.91
C SER A 168 -17.35 9.23 7.88
N PHE A 169 -17.49 9.57 6.60
CA PHE A 169 -16.81 8.87 5.52
C PHE A 169 -15.28 8.95 5.64
N ASN A 170 -14.73 10.14 5.89
CA ASN A 170 -13.29 10.30 6.06
C ASN A 170 -12.77 9.58 7.30
N ALA A 171 -13.51 9.57 8.39
CA ALA A 171 -13.18 8.83 9.60
C ALA A 171 -13.19 7.32 9.37
N TYR A 172 -14.17 6.81 8.62
CA TYR A 172 -14.24 5.41 8.21
C TYR A 172 -13.03 5.02 7.33
N VAL A 173 -12.74 5.78 6.28
CA VAL A 173 -11.58 5.52 5.41
C VAL A 173 -10.26 5.51 6.19
N ALA A 174 -10.14 6.35 7.22
CA ALA A 174 -8.93 6.43 8.03
C ALA A 174 -8.79 5.30 9.05
N ASN A 175 -9.90 4.78 9.58
CA ASN A 175 -9.89 3.93 10.78
C ASN A 175 -10.59 2.57 10.62
N SER A 176 -11.22 2.30 9.47
CA SER A 176 -12.07 1.13 9.27
C SER A 176 -11.42 -0.19 9.69
N SER A 177 -10.15 -0.40 9.36
CA SER A 177 -9.43 -1.62 9.72
C SER A 177 -9.27 -1.77 11.24
N TYR A 178 -8.97 -0.68 11.97
CA TYR A 178 -8.85 -0.74 13.43
C TYR A 178 -10.19 -1.00 14.09
N TRP A 179 -11.25 -0.32 13.63
CA TRP A 179 -12.60 -0.53 14.12
C TRP A 179 -13.12 -1.93 13.81
N ALA A 180 -12.74 -2.50 12.65
CA ALA A 180 -13.10 -3.86 12.30
C ALA A 180 -12.51 -4.88 13.28
N PHE A 181 -11.22 -4.76 13.61
CA PHE A 181 -10.59 -5.63 14.60
C PHE A 181 -11.07 -5.37 16.03
N GLN A 182 -11.44 -4.14 16.37
CA GLN A 182 -12.06 -3.80 17.64
C GLN A 182 -13.44 -4.46 17.79
N LYS A 183 -14.31 -4.31 16.79
CA LYS A 183 -15.61 -4.99 16.77
C LYS A 183 -15.47 -6.50 16.79
N LEU A 184 -14.49 -7.04 16.04
CA LEU A 184 -14.21 -8.47 16.08
C LEU A 184 -13.87 -8.93 17.51
N GLY A 185 -13.05 -8.18 18.24
CA GLY A 185 -12.74 -8.47 19.62
C GLY A 185 -13.95 -8.44 20.55
N GLN A 186 -14.90 -7.53 20.29
CA GLN A 186 -16.18 -7.49 21.01
C GLN A 186 -17.04 -8.71 20.73
N TYR A 187 -17.12 -9.18 19.48
CA TYR A 187 -17.87 -10.39 19.13
C TYR A 187 -17.36 -11.65 19.83
N TYR A 188 -16.05 -11.71 20.09
CA TYR A 188 -15.39 -12.82 20.78
C TYR A 188 -15.15 -12.59 22.27
N HIS A 189 -15.66 -11.50 22.84
CA HIS A 189 -15.49 -11.12 24.25
C HIS A 189 -14.03 -10.99 24.71
N VAL A 190 -13.11 -10.65 23.80
CA VAL A 190 -11.67 -10.46 24.10
C VAL A 190 -11.26 -8.96 24.11
N GLY A 191 -12.23 -8.06 24.09
CA GLY A 191 -12.01 -6.62 24.14
C GLY A 191 -11.17 -6.12 22.95
N ASP A 192 -10.16 -5.30 23.23
CA ASP A 192 -9.34 -4.65 22.19
C ASP A 192 -8.12 -5.49 21.74
N LEU A 193 -8.00 -6.75 22.17
CA LEU A 193 -6.82 -7.59 21.92
C LEU A 193 -6.50 -7.70 20.42
N PHE A 194 -7.49 -7.98 19.57
CA PHE A 194 -7.28 -8.11 18.13
C PHE A 194 -6.87 -6.78 17.48
N MET A 195 -7.41 -5.67 17.95
CA MET A 195 -7.03 -4.34 17.49
C MET A 195 -5.56 -4.04 17.83
N ILE A 196 -5.10 -4.39 19.02
CA ILE A 196 -3.70 -4.19 19.45
C ILE A 196 -2.75 -5.05 18.60
N ILE A 197 -3.05 -6.34 18.41
CA ILE A 197 -2.24 -7.23 17.58
C ILE A 197 -2.19 -6.71 16.14
N TYR A 198 -3.34 -6.32 15.59
CA TYR A 198 -3.39 -5.71 14.25
C TYR A 198 -2.56 -4.45 14.17
N ALA A 199 -2.62 -3.56 15.17
CA ALA A 199 -1.84 -2.32 15.20
C ALA A 199 -0.33 -2.60 15.16
N LEU A 200 0.16 -3.58 15.93
CA LEU A 200 1.58 -3.99 15.92
C LEU A 200 2.00 -4.56 14.55
N CYS A 201 1.21 -5.47 13.99
CA CYS A 201 1.45 -6.02 12.65
C CYS A 201 1.45 -4.92 11.58
N ASN A 202 0.52 -3.96 11.68
CA ASN A 202 0.44 -2.85 10.75
C ASN A 202 1.64 -1.91 10.83
N VAL A 203 2.18 -1.64 12.02
CA VAL A 203 3.43 -0.86 12.19
C VAL A 203 4.59 -1.52 11.45
N ILE A 204 4.79 -2.82 11.61
CA ILE A 204 5.84 -3.58 10.91
C ILE A 204 5.63 -3.50 9.40
N SER A 205 4.40 -3.67 8.93
CA SER A 205 4.04 -3.61 7.52
C SER A 205 4.27 -2.22 6.92
N GLN A 206 3.90 -1.16 7.62
CA GLN A 206 4.11 0.22 7.16
C GLN A 206 5.59 0.61 7.12
N LEU A 207 6.41 0.14 8.06
CA LEU A 207 7.87 0.30 8.01
C LEU A 207 8.46 -0.39 6.78
N ALA A 208 8.03 -1.61 6.48
CA ALA A 208 8.46 -2.33 5.29
C ALA A 208 8.09 -1.60 3.99
N VAL A 209 6.85 -1.10 3.88
CA VAL A 209 6.38 -0.30 2.74
C VAL A 209 7.16 1.01 2.62
N LEU A 210 7.48 1.68 3.73
CA LEU A 210 8.29 2.90 3.73
C LEU A 210 9.67 2.64 3.15
N ILE A 211 10.35 1.59 3.63
CA ILE A 211 11.69 1.21 3.15
C ILE A 211 11.68 0.87 1.66
N LEU A 212 10.70 0.11 1.21
CA LEU A 212 10.54 -0.22 -0.20
C LEU A 212 10.25 1.03 -1.06
N SER A 213 9.46 1.95 -0.54
CA SER A 213 9.12 3.20 -1.23
C SER A 213 10.29 4.18 -1.34
N ILE A 214 11.30 4.06 -0.49
CA ILE A 214 12.56 4.81 -0.58
C ILE A 214 13.51 4.15 -1.58
N ASP A 215 13.73 2.85 -1.45
CA ASP A 215 14.79 2.13 -2.20
C ASP A 215 14.40 1.83 -3.65
N ALA A 216 13.15 1.41 -3.92
CA ALA A 216 12.76 0.99 -5.26
C ALA A 216 12.86 2.11 -6.32
N PRO A 217 12.36 3.34 -6.10
CA PRO A 217 12.52 4.42 -7.06
C PRO A 217 13.99 4.81 -7.27
N LEU A 218 14.80 4.80 -6.21
CA LEU A 218 16.23 5.09 -6.33
C LEU A 218 16.95 4.07 -7.21
N ARG A 219 16.64 2.78 -7.06
CA ARG A 219 17.18 1.73 -7.94
C ARG A 219 16.71 1.86 -9.37
N MET A 220 15.45 2.18 -9.59
CA MET A 220 14.94 2.42 -10.95
C MET A 220 15.67 3.56 -11.66
N LEU A 221 16.04 4.60 -10.93
CA LEU A 221 16.73 5.76 -11.48
C LEU A 221 18.25 5.54 -11.60
N LEU A 222 18.88 4.97 -10.58
CA LEU A 222 20.34 4.93 -10.45
C LEU A 222 20.98 3.66 -11.00
N ASP A 223 20.25 2.54 -11.05
CA ASP A 223 20.75 1.27 -11.62
C ASP A 223 20.50 1.18 -13.14
N ASN A 224 19.70 2.09 -13.73
CA ASN A 224 19.42 2.09 -15.16
C ASN A 224 20.49 2.91 -15.91
N GLU A 225 21.21 2.27 -16.84
CA GLU A 225 22.30 2.89 -17.61
C GLU A 225 21.84 4.07 -18.47
N HIS A 226 20.60 4.04 -19.00
CA HIS A 226 20.06 5.12 -19.81
C HIS A 226 19.78 6.40 -19.02
N THR A 227 19.37 6.28 -17.75
CA THR A 227 19.11 7.44 -16.89
C THR A 227 20.33 7.90 -16.14
N LYS A 228 21.29 7.02 -15.92
CA LYS A 228 22.51 7.25 -15.15
C LYS A 228 23.32 8.46 -15.66
N GLN A 229 23.37 8.65 -16.98
CA GLN A 229 24.11 9.77 -17.60
C GLN A 229 23.56 11.16 -17.27
N PHE A 230 22.26 11.26 -16.92
CA PHE A 230 21.59 12.52 -16.61
C PHE A 230 21.61 12.86 -15.12
N ILE A 231 22.11 11.97 -14.28
CA ILE A 231 22.06 12.10 -12.82
C ILE A 231 23.45 12.44 -12.29
N PRO A 232 23.59 13.39 -11.34
CA PRO A 232 24.87 13.76 -10.76
C PRO A 232 25.62 12.54 -10.19
N GLN A 233 26.92 12.44 -10.49
CA GLN A 233 27.77 11.31 -10.07
C GLN A 233 27.79 11.11 -8.55
N ALA A 234 27.60 12.17 -7.76
CA ALA A 234 27.54 12.10 -6.31
C ALA A 234 26.41 11.18 -5.79
N LEU A 235 25.31 11.01 -6.54
CA LEU A 235 24.18 10.15 -6.17
C LEU A 235 24.44 8.67 -6.48
N HIS A 236 25.39 8.36 -7.37
CA HIS A 236 25.74 6.98 -7.71
C HIS A 236 26.62 6.31 -6.67
N LYS A 237 27.09 7.05 -5.67
CA LYS A 237 27.93 6.47 -4.61
C LYS A 237 27.19 5.40 -3.84
N VAL A 238 27.72 4.19 -3.89
CA VAL A 238 27.18 2.99 -3.24
C VAL A 238 27.95 2.74 -1.94
N ASN A 239 27.25 2.36 -0.89
CA ASN A 239 27.87 1.98 0.38
C ASN A 239 28.34 0.50 0.34
N ALA A 240 29.01 0.05 1.44
CA ALA A 240 29.47 -1.33 1.58
C ALA A 240 28.36 -2.40 1.43
N HIS A 241 27.11 -2.02 1.55
CA HIS A 241 25.93 -2.89 1.43
C HIS A 241 25.27 -2.86 0.03
N GLY A 242 25.90 -2.21 -0.96
CA GLY A 242 25.36 -2.12 -2.33
C GLY A 242 24.14 -1.21 -2.47
N VAL A 243 24.06 -0.15 -1.65
CA VAL A 243 22.91 0.78 -1.62
C VAL A 243 23.39 2.20 -1.90
N HIS A 244 22.62 2.95 -2.69
CA HIS A 244 22.88 4.36 -3.01
C HIS A 244 22.65 5.28 -1.80
N SER A 245 23.64 5.39 -0.93
CA SER A 245 23.55 6.11 0.34
C SER A 245 23.21 7.59 0.18
N ASN A 246 23.80 8.26 -0.82
CA ASN A 246 23.53 9.67 -1.08
C ASN A 246 22.12 9.89 -1.66
N GLY A 247 21.60 8.93 -2.44
CA GLY A 247 20.22 8.93 -2.90
C GLY A 247 19.24 8.84 -1.72
N ILE A 248 19.50 7.95 -0.76
CA ILE A 248 18.67 7.85 0.46
C ILE A 248 18.72 9.15 1.28
N LYS A 249 19.90 9.76 1.44
CA LYS A 249 20.03 11.07 2.12
C LYS A 249 19.23 12.15 1.42
N MET A 250 19.27 12.21 0.10
CA MET A 250 18.47 13.15 -0.70
C MET A 250 16.98 12.94 -0.45
N VAL A 251 16.49 11.70 -0.50
CA VAL A 251 15.07 11.39 -0.22
C VAL A 251 14.71 11.76 1.22
N ALA A 252 15.59 11.48 2.19
CA ALA A 252 15.36 11.82 3.59
C ALA A 252 15.24 13.33 3.80
N VAL A 253 16.11 14.13 3.18
CA VAL A 253 16.08 15.59 3.26
C VAL A 253 14.84 16.15 2.58
N LEU A 254 14.55 15.75 1.34
CA LEU A 254 13.37 16.23 0.61
C LEU A 254 12.06 15.85 1.31
N SER A 255 11.89 14.58 1.67
CA SER A 255 10.68 14.12 2.34
C SER A 255 10.57 14.70 3.75
N GLY A 256 11.68 14.78 4.46
CA GLY A 256 11.76 15.38 5.81
C GLY A 256 11.38 16.85 5.81
N SER A 257 11.90 17.65 4.87
CA SER A 257 11.54 19.07 4.77
C SER A 257 10.05 19.27 4.44
N ILE A 258 9.48 18.45 3.56
CA ILE A 258 8.03 18.49 3.26
C ILE A 258 7.20 18.12 4.49
N ILE A 259 7.62 17.10 5.25
CA ILE A 259 6.91 16.68 6.47
C ILE A 259 6.99 17.79 7.54
N LEU A 260 8.17 18.39 7.73
CA LEU A 260 8.34 19.48 8.67
C LEU A 260 7.55 20.73 8.26
N ALA A 261 7.51 21.04 6.96
CA ALA A 261 6.71 22.16 6.45
C ALA A 261 5.23 22.05 6.82
N GLN A 262 4.68 20.82 6.93
CA GLN A 262 3.29 20.63 7.40
C GLN A 262 3.06 21.12 8.84
N SER A 263 4.11 21.15 9.68
CA SER A 263 4.00 21.61 11.06
C SER A 263 4.03 23.13 11.19
N PHE A 264 4.69 23.81 10.26
CA PHE A 264 5.00 25.23 10.38
C PHE A 264 4.24 26.11 9.38
N VAL A 265 3.91 25.58 8.19
CA VAL A 265 3.26 26.35 7.12
C VAL A 265 1.73 26.13 7.15
N PRO A 266 0.94 27.17 7.42
CA PRO A 266 -0.52 27.08 7.33
C PRO A 266 -0.95 26.62 5.93
N GLY A 267 -1.85 25.64 5.87
CA GLY A 267 -2.36 25.11 4.60
C GLY A 267 -1.49 24.04 3.91
N ALA A 268 -0.24 23.81 4.33
CA ALA A 268 0.63 22.80 3.72
C ALA A 268 0.01 21.39 3.75
N ALA A 269 -0.70 21.02 4.82
CA ALA A 269 -1.42 19.76 4.92
C ALA A 269 -2.56 19.64 3.89
N ALA A 270 -3.20 20.74 3.51
CA ALA A 270 -4.23 20.74 2.46
C ALA A 270 -3.60 20.53 1.07
N VAL A 271 -2.50 21.21 0.77
CA VAL A 271 -1.75 21.04 -0.48
C VAL A 271 -1.29 19.59 -0.63
N LEU A 272 -0.73 18.98 0.41
CA LEU A 272 -0.30 17.58 0.36
C LEU A 272 -1.46 16.61 0.16
N ARG A 273 -2.64 16.88 0.75
CA ARG A 273 -3.84 16.09 0.48
C ARG A 273 -4.26 16.19 -0.99
N GLN A 274 -4.17 17.37 -1.59
CA GLN A 274 -4.48 17.55 -3.02
C GLN A 274 -3.45 16.81 -3.90
N LEU A 275 -2.16 16.91 -3.59
CA LEU A 275 -1.12 16.15 -4.30
C LEU A 275 -1.32 14.64 -4.19
N THR A 276 -1.78 14.13 -3.05
CA THR A 276 -2.10 12.72 -2.88
C THR A 276 -3.29 12.28 -3.73
N LYS A 277 -4.34 13.11 -3.80
CA LYS A 277 -5.48 12.88 -4.69
C LYS A 277 -5.06 12.87 -6.16
N LEU A 278 -4.26 13.85 -6.56
CA LEU A 278 -3.70 13.90 -7.92
C LEU A 278 -2.87 12.65 -8.25
N ASN A 279 -2.02 12.21 -7.33
CA ASN A 279 -1.24 10.98 -7.52
C ASN A 279 -2.14 9.73 -7.69
N SER A 280 -3.26 9.63 -6.98
CA SER A 280 -4.19 8.51 -7.13
C SER A 280 -4.89 8.50 -8.50
N VAL A 281 -5.09 9.65 -9.11
CA VAL A 281 -5.60 9.76 -10.50
C VAL A 281 -4.51 9.45 -11.53
N CYS A 282 -3.29 9.91 -11.31
CA CYS A 282 -2.17 9.67 -12.22
C CYS A 282 -1.73 8.19 -12.26
N MET A 283 -2.00 7.42 -11.19
CA MET A 283 -1.57 6.02 -11.14
C MET A 283 -2.25 5.11 -12.17
N PRO A 284 -3.57 5.13 -12.36
CA PRO A 284 -4.21 4.40 -13.46
C PRO A 284 -3.68 4.78 -14.83
N MET A 285 -3.37 6.07 -15.06
CA MET A 285 -2.81 6.53 -16.33
C MET A 285 -1.43 5.92 -16.61
N ARG A 286 -0.60 5.73 -15.57
CA ARG A 286 0.68 5.01 -15.71
C ARG A 286 0.50 3.57 -16.18
N TYR A 287 -0.50 2.88 -15.67
CA TYR A 287 -0.80 1.51 -16.12
C TYR A 287 -1.25 1.46 -17.59
N LEU A 288 -2.00 2.45 -18.08
CA LEU A 288 -2.34 2.55 -19.51
C LEU A 288 -1.08 2.59 -20.39
N TRP A 289 -0.05 3.34 -19.99
CA TRP A 289 1.23 3.38 -20.70
C TRP A 289 1.96 2.03 -20.68
N VAL A 290 1.92 1.32 -19.55
CA VAL A 290 2.51 -0.02 -19.44
C VAL A 290 1.81 -0.99 -20.40
N PHE A 291 0.48 -0.99 -20.45
CA PHE A 291 -0.28 -1.82 -21.39
C PHE A 291 -0.03 -1.44 -22.85
N ALA A 292 0.04 -0.15 -23.16
CA ALA A 292 0.36 0.31 -24.50
C ALA A 292 1.76 -0.14 -24.94
N ALA A 293 2.76 -0.04 -24.06
CA ALA A 293 4.12 -0.52 -24.31
C ALA A 293 4.15 -2.04 -24.50
N TYR A 294 3.41 -2.80 -23.70
CA TYR A 294 3.29 -4.25 -23.86
C TYR A 294 2.72 -4.64 -25.24
N ILE A 295 1.62 -4.01 -25.65
CA ILE A 295 1.00 -4.25 -26.97
C ILE A 295 1.97 -3.91 -28.11
N ALA A 296 2.73 -2.82 -27.97
CA ALA A 296 3.71 -2.41 -28.98
C ALA A 296 4.86 -3.42 -29.11
N LEU A 297 5.35 -3.95 -27.96
CA LEU A 297 6.40 -4.97 -27.93
C LEU A 297 5.94 -6.31 -28.47
N ASP A 298 4.72 -6.74 -28.12
CA ASP A 298 4.13 -7.97 -28.60
C ASP A 298 3.97 -7.96 -30.13
N ARG A 299 3.46 -6.86 -30.70
CA ARG A 299 3.37 -6.66 -32.17
C ARG A 299 4.74 -6.72 -32.85
N LYS A 300 5.80 -6.17 -32.23
CA LYS A 300 7.15 -6.22 -32.76
C LYS A 300 7.72 -7.64 -32.73
N SER A 301 7.50 -8.37 -31.65
CA SER A 301 7.91 -9.77 -31.49
C SER A 301 7.21 -10.67 -32.53
N THR A 302 5.92 -10.50 -32.72
CA THR A 302 5.14 -11.25 -33.70
C THR A 302 5.60 -11.01 -35.14
N ARG A 303 5.94 -9.75 -35.49
CA ARG A 303 6.50 -9.42 -36.80
C ARG A 303 7.88 -10.04 -37.04
N LEU A 304 8.75 -10.03 -36.03
CA LEU A 304 10.07 -10.64 -36.13
C LEU A 304 9.98 -12.15 -36.30
N ASN A 305 9.10 -12.83 -35.54
CA ASN A 305 8.87 -14.26 -35.70
C ASN A 305 8.32 -14.63 -37.07
N SER A 306 7.37 -13.86 -37.61
CA SER A 306 6.82 -14.09 -38.95
C SER A 306 7.86 -13.89 -40.06
N SER A 307 8.77 -12.93 -39.91
CA SER A 307 9.87 -12.71 -40.88
C SER A 307 10.91 -13.85 -40.82
N HIS A 308 11.23 -14.39 -39.66
CA HIS A 308 12.11 -15.55 -39.52
C HIS A 308 11.50 -16.83 -40.11
N VAL A 309 10.19 -17.04 -39.94
CA VAL A 309 9.48 -18.19 -40.55
C VAL A 309 9.42 -18.04 -42.06
N ALA A 310 9.27 -16.84 -42.62
CA ALA A 310 9.30 -16.59 -44.06
C ALA A 310 10.70 -16.86 -44.65
N LEU A 311 11.77 -16.42 -43.96
CA LEU A 311 13.16 -16.67 -44.37
C LEU A 311 13.58 -18.15 -44.29
N SER A 312 13.02 -18.93 -43.39
CA SER A 312 13.32 -20.36 -43.26
C SER A 312 12.61 -21.23 -44.31
N ARG A 313 11.69 -20.68 -45.08
CA ARG A 313 10.96 -21.36 -46.17
C ARG A 313 11.47 -21.00 -47.58
N MET A 314 12.47 -20.12 -47.70
CA MET A 314 13.26 -19.88 -48.87
C MET A 314 14.55 -20.66 -48.89
#